data_31fca3b10b9a224aa7f222e66512ee63
#
_entry.id   31fca3b10b9a224aa7f222e66512ee63
#
_cell.length_a   1.000
_cell.length_b   1.000
_cell.length_c   1.000
_cell.angle_alpha   90.00
_cell.angle_beta   90.00
_cell.angle_gamma   90.00
#
_symmetry.space_group_name_H-M   'P 1'
#
loop_
_entity.id
_entity.type
_entity.pdbx_description
1 polymer ?
#
loop_
_entity_poly.entity_id
_entity_poly.type
_entity_poly.pdbx_seq_one_letter_code
_entity_poly.pdbx_strand_id
1 'polypeptide(L)'
;WSVVLAWFNRSYVGDADPQFGLDTGFYLFDLPFLTALCGFLSVALLVSTLLGTFVHLIYGNIRFAGRAARVTPAARIQVAISAGLYLAVQGISLWLDQYATMTSATGLFTGATYADVMARIPGFQVMAYISVAVAISFVVTAFIGRWRISLTATALMVVTSIVVSGVYPWIVQTFQVAPNERTLESPYIDRNIEATLAAYGLDGIE
;
A
#
# COMPACT_ATOMS: atom_id res chain seq x y z
N TRP A 1 -14.11 4.37 15.15
CA TRP A 1 -15.57 4.20 15.03
C TRP A 1 -16.20 5.18 14.03
N SER A 2 -15.77 6.46 14.03
CA SER A 2 -16.26 7.48 13.09
C SER A 2 -16.15 7.07 11.62
N VAL A 3 -15.05 6.47 11.22
CA VAL A 3 -14.81 5.98 9.85
C VAL A 3 -15.84 4.93 9.42
N VAL A 4 -16.19 4.00 10.33
CA VAL A 4 -17.20 2.97 10.06
C VAL A 4 -18.59 3.60 9.89
N LEU A 5 -18.97 4.54 10.77
CA LEU A 5 -20.24 5.25 10.68
C LEU A 5 -20.32 6.11 9.41
N ALA A 6 -19.25 6.79 9.04
CA ALA A 6 -19.16 7.56 7.81
C ALA A 6 -19.37 6.68 6.58
N TRP A 7 -18.76 5.49 6.56
CA TRP A 7 -18.90 4.54 5.46
C TRP A 7 -20.33 4.01 5.32
N PHE A 8 -21.03 3.72 6.42
CA PHE A 8 -22.42 3.29 6.38
C PHE A 8 -23.37 4.41 5.90
N ASN A 9 -23.00 5.68 6.11
CA ASN A 9 -23.75 6.85 5.67
C ASN A 9 -23.12 7.54 4.44
N ARG A 10 -22.36 6.78 3.63
CA ARG A 10 -21.74 7.34 2.43
C ARG A 10 -22.75 7.83 1.44
N SER A 11 -22.42 8.90 0.73
CA SER A 11 -23.21 9.48 -0.34
C SER A 11 -22.33 9.70 -1.58
N TYR A 12 -22.96 9.64 -2.73
CA TYR A 12 -22.35 10.02 -3.98
C TYR A 12 -22.29 11.55 -4.07
N VAL A 13 -21.14 12.11 -4.36
CA VAL A 13 -20.93 13.56 -4.44
C VAL A 13 -21.18 14.07 -5.85
N GLY A 14 -20.88 13.28 -6.88
CA GLY A 14 -21.12 13.61 -8.28
C GLY A 14 -19.92 14.19 -9.01
N ASP A 15 -18.85 14.56 -8.29
CA ASP A 15 -17.62 15.10 -8.86
C ASP A 15 -16.57 14.02 -8.95
N ALA A 16 -16.06 13.78 -10.16
CA ALA A 16 -15.00 12.81 -10.41
C ALA A 16 -13.62 13.45 -10.36
N ASP A 17 -12.70 12.79 -9.66
CA ASP A 17 -11.29 13.20 -9.63
C ASP A 17 -10.63 13.09 -11.02
N PRO A 18 -9.82 14.07 -11.43
CA PRO A 18 -9.23 14.12 -12.77
C PRO A 18 -8.12 13.09 -13.01
N GLN A 19 -7.59 12.44 -11.97
CA GLN A 19 -6.47 11.50 -12.09
C GLN A 19 -6.93 10.06 -12.27
N PHE A 20 -7.92 9.62 -11.45
CA PHE A 20 -8.42 8.25 -11.45
C PHE A 20 -9.87 8.15 -11.97
N GLY A 21 -10.57 9.28 -12.12
CA GLY A 21 -11.97 9.32 -12.53
C GLY A 21 -12.93 8.75 -11.49
N LEU A 22 -12.53 8.72 -10.21
CA LEU A 22 -13.34 8.22 -9.10
C LEU A 22 -14.11 9.37 -8.46
N ASP A 23 -15.34 9.07 -8.01
CA ASP A 23 -16.16 10.02 -7.28
C ASP A 23 -15.46 10.50 -5.99
N THR A 24 -15.59 11.79 -5.68
CA THR A 24 -15.04 12.38 -4.45
C THR A 24 -15.52 11.66 -3.19
N GLY A 25 -16.73 11.10 -3.21
CA GLY A 25 -17.28 10.28 -2.13
C GLY A 25 -16.42 9.05 -1.82
N PHE A 26 -15.75 8.45 -2.82
CA PHE A 26 -14.79 7.37 -2.60
C PHE A 26 -13.67 7.78 -1.65
N TYR A 27 -13.07 8.95 -1.86
CA TYR A 27 -11.97 9.47 -1.03
C TYR A 27 -12.42 9.85 0.39
N LEU A 28 -13.67 10.29 0.54
CA LEU A 28 -14.21 10.70 1.82
C LEU A 28 -14.71 9.53 2.68
N PHE A 29 -15.26 8.49 2.07
CA PHE A 29 -15.96 7.42 2.78
C PHE A 29 -15.31 6.04 2.59
N ASP A 30 -15.09 5.62 1.34
CA ASP A 30 -14.64 4.25 1.06
C ASP A 30 -13.15 4.09 1.33
N LEU A 31 -12.30 4.99 0.87
CA LEU A 31 -10.86 4.91 1.03
C LEU A 31 -10.44 4.88 2.52
N PRO A 32 -10.91 5.78 3.40
CA PRO A 32 -10.56 5.73 4.82
C PRO A 32 -11.03 4.45 5.50
N PHE A 33 -12.21 3.93 5.14
CA PHE A 33 -12.71 2.67 5.67
C PHE A 33 -11.86 1.48 5.23
N LEU A 34 -11.57 1.36 3.93
CA LEU A 34 -10.75 0.28 3.39
C LEU A 34 -9.32 0.30 3.96
N THR A 35 -8.73 1.48 4.09
CA THR A 35 -7.40 1.64 4.70
C THR A 35 -7.42 1.24 6.18
N ALA A 36 -8.43 1.66 6.93
CA ALA A 36 -8.59 1.26 8.34
C ALA A 36 -8.81 -0.25 8.48
N LEU A 37 -9.60 -0.86 7.59
CA LEU A 37 -9.82 -2.30 7.56
C LEU A 37 -8.53 -3.07 7.26
N CYS A 38 -7.77 -2.65 6.23
CA CYS A 38 -6.47 -3.23 5.91
C CYS A 38 -5.48 -3.08 7.07
N GLY A 39 -5.45 -1.93 7.72
CA GLY A 39 -4.61 -1.69 8.90
C GLY A 39 -4.97 -2.63 10.06
N PHE A 40 -6.26 -2.78 10.36
CA PHE A 40 -6.72 -3.71 11.39
C PHE A 40 -6.36 -5.17 11.05
N LEU A 41 -6.63 -5.62 9.83
CA LEU A 41 -6.29 -6.97 9.37
C LEU A 41 -4.77 -7.22 9.40
N SER A 42 -3.97 -6.23 9.00
CA SER A 42 -2.51 -6.32 9.04
C SER A 42 -2.00 -6.55 10.46
N VAL A 43 -2.47 -5.76 11.43
CA VAL A 43 -2.09 -5.93 12.83
C VAL A 43 -2.55 -7.28 13.36
N ALA A 44 -3.79 -7.67 13.11
CA ALA A 44 -4.34 -8.94 13.57
C ALA A 44 -3.57 -10.15 13.01
N LEU A 45 -3.27 -10.13 11.70
CA LEU A 45 -2.51 -11.20 11.05
C LEU A 45 -1.05 -11.23 11.52
N LEU A 46 -0.42 -10.07 11.69
CA LEU A 46 0.96 -9.99 12.20
C LEU A 46 1.05 -10.57 13.62
N VAL A 47 0.17 -10.12 14.52
CA VAL A 47 0.11 -10.61 15.90
C VAL A 47 -0.19 -12.11 15.93
N SER A 48 -1.16 -12.58 15.15
CA SER A 48 -1.49 -14.00 15.03
C SER A 48 -0.31 -14.84 14.53
N THR A 49 0.43 -14.33 13.52
CA THR A 49 1.62 -15.00 12.98
C THR A 49 2.73 -15.10 14.03
N LEU A 50 2.99 -14.00 14.75
CA LEU A 50 4.02 -13.97 15.81
C LEU A 50 3.67 -14.88 16.97
N LEU A 51 2.45 -14.79 17.48
CA LEU A 51 1.97 -15.65 18.59
C LEU A 51 1.94 -17.12 18.18
N GLY A 52 1.43 -17.45 16.99
CA GLY A 52 1.43 -18.81 16.48
C GLY A 52 2.84 -19.37 16.33
N THR A 53 3.78 -18.58 15.82
CA THR A 53 5.20 -18.96 15.71
C THR A 53 5.80 -19.20 17.10
N PHE A 54 5.52 -18.32 18.06
CA PHE A 54 5.99 -18.44 19.44
C PHE A 54 5.46 -19.71 20.10
N VAL A 55 4.17 -20.01 19.94
CA VAL A 55 3.58 -21.25 20.44
C VAL A 55 4.28 -22.47 19.83
N HIS A 56 4.53 -22.48 18.52
CA HIS A 56 5.25 -23.57 17.87
C HIS A 56 6.69 -23.74 18.37
N LEU A 57 7.35 -22.65 18.77
CA LEU A 57 8.68 -22.70 19.39
C LEU A 57 8.60 -23.38 20.79
N ILE A 58 7.64 -22.98 21.63
CA ILE A 58 7.46 -23.57 22.99
C ILE A 58 7.16 -25.06 22.90
N TYR A 59 6.24 -25.45 22.03
CA TYR A 59 5.87 -26.87 21.87
C TYR A 59 6.90 -27.70 21.09
N GLY A 60 8.03 -27.08 20.68
CA GLY A 60 9.09 -27.78 19.98
C GLY A 60 8.74 -28.24 18.57
N ASN A 61 7.71 -27.68 17.97
CA ASN A 61 7.35 -27.87 16.56
C ASN A 61 8.33 -27.16 15.62
N ILE A 62 9.01 -26.15 16.12
CA ILE A 62 10.13 -25.47 15.48
C ILE A 62 11.35 -25.66 16.38
N ARG A 63 12.37 -26.35 15.90
CA ARG A 63 13.62 -26.63 16.65
C ARG A 63 14.82 -26.22 15.81
N PHE A 64 15.73 -25.49 16.41
CA PHE A 64 17.01 -25.15 15.80
C PHE A 64 18.05 -26.23 16.20
N ALA A 65 18.48 -27.03 15.25
CA ALA A 65 19.51 -28.05 15.44
C ALA A 65 20.76 -27.67 14.60
N GLY A 66 21.67 -26.94 15.19
CA GLY A 66 22.86 -26.40 14.49
C GLY A 66 22.46 -25.40 13.41
N ARG A 67 22.90 -25.65 12.15
CA ARG A 67 22.60 -24.79 10.99
C ARG A 67 21.24 -25.10 10.31
N ALA A 68 20.51 -26.11 10.76
CA ALA A 68 19.23 -26.52 10.18
C ALA A 68 18.08 -26.30 11.16
N ALA A 69 17.02 -25.67 10.70
CA ALA A 69 15.76 -25.61 11.43
C ALA A 69 14.89 -26.81 11.02
N ARG A 70 14.44 -27.58 12.02
CA ARG A 70 13.42 -28.61 11.82
C ARG A 70 12.05 -28.02 12.17
N VAL A 71 11.15 -28.01 11.19
CA VAL A 71 9.80 -27.45 11.33
C VAL A 71 8.80 -28.54 10.99
N THR A 72 7.84 -28.78 11.85
CA THR A 72 6.75 -29.75 11.58
C THR A 72 5.87 -29.24 10.44
N PRO A 73 5.22 -30.13 9.68
CA PRO A 73 4.31 -29.73 8.61
C PRO A 73 3.19 -28.78 9.07
N ALA A 74 2.62 -29.03 10.24
CA ALA A 74 1.58 -28.18 10.83
C ALA A 74 2.06 -26.75 11.12
N ALA A 75 3.22 -26.60 11.77
CA ALA A 75 3.81 -25.30 12.05
C ALA A 75 4.16 -24.56 10.74
N ARG A 76 4.71 -25.28 9.78
CA ARG A 76 5.05 -24.73 8.46
C ARG A 76 3.80 -24.18 7.74
N ILE A 77 2.74 -24.96 7.67
CA ILE A 77 1.51 -24.56 6.99
C ILE A 77 0.91 -23.32 7.67
N GLN A 78 0.76 -23.35 9.00
CA GLN A 78 0.19 -22.23 9.73
C GLN A 78 0.99 -20.94 9.52
N VAL A 79 2.30 -20.96 9.74
CA VAL A 79 3.15 -19.77 9.62
C VAL A 79 3.20 -19.27 8.18
N ALA A 80 3.28 -20.17 7.20
CA ALA A 80 3.31 -19.78 5.79
C ALA A 80 1.97 -19.18 5.33
N ILE A 81 0.83 -19.77 5.72
CA ILE A 81 -0.48 -19.22 5.32
C ILE A 81 -0.71 -17.86 6.00
N SER A 82 -0.45 -17.73 7.29
CA SER A 82 -0.66 -16.46 8.00
C SER A 82 0.27 -15.35 7.48
N ALA A 83 1.54 -15.66 7.19
CA ALA A 83 2.46 -14.71 6.55
C ALA A 83 2.02 -14.35 5.13
N GLY A 84 1.54 -15.33 4.35
CA GLY A 84 1.00 -15.09 3.02
C GLY A 84 -0.23 -14.18 3.05
N LEU A 85 -1.17 -14.42 3.98
CA LEU A 85 -2.34 -13.55 4.16
C LEU A 85 -1.95 -12.13 4.57
N TYR A 86 -0.98 -11.99 5.49
CA TYR A 86 -0.44 -10.68 5.85
C TYR A 86 0.10 -9.93 4.62
N LEU A 87 0.91 -10.58 3.80
CA LEU A 87 1.46 -9.97 2.60
C LEU A 87 0.38 -9.66 1.54
N ALA A 88 -0.66 -10.49 1.44
CA ALA A 88 -1.79 -10.21 0.56
C ALA A 88 -2.52 -8.93 0.99
N VAL A 89 -2.78 -8.76 2.30
CA VAL A 89 -3.37 -7.53 2.84
C VAL A 89 -2.46 -6.32 2.62
N GLN A 90 -1.14 -6.49 2.79
CA GLN A 90 -0.18 -5.42 2.46
C GLN A 90 -0.21 -5.04 0.98
N GLY A 91 -0.41 -6.00 0.06
CA GLY A 91 -0.60 -5.73 -1.35
C GLY A 91 -1.86 -4.88 -1.62
N ILE A 92 -2.97 -5.20 -0.95
CA ILE A 92 -4.20 -4.39 -1.03
C ILE A 92 -3.96 -2.98 -0.46
N SER A 93 -3.28 -2.88 0.68
CA SER A 93 -2.94 -1.59 1.29
C SER A 93 -2.13 -0.71 0.34
N LEU A 94 -1.07 -1.26 -0.26
CA LEU A 94 -0.25 -0.56 -1.25
C LEU A 94 -1.06 -0.14 -2.49
N TRP A 95 -2.02 -0.97 -2.91
CA TRP A 95 -2.93 -0.58 -3.99
C TRP A 95 -3.83 0.59 -3.60
N LEU A 96 -4.29 0.66 -2.35
CA LEU A 96 -5.10 1.78 -1.85
C LEU A 96 -4.26 3.06 -1.65
N ASP A 97 -2.98 2.94 -1.30
CA ASP A 97 -2.08 4.07 -1.06
C ASP A 97 -1.89 4.96 -2.31
N GLN A 98 -2.05 4.42 -3.54
CA GLN A 98 -2.04 5.23 -4.74
C GLN A 98 -3.16 6.28 -4.75
N TYR A 99 -4.33 5.96 -4.23
CA TYR A 99 -5.46 6.89 -4.16
C TYR A 99 -5.27 7.93 -3.06
N ALA A 100 -4.58 7.58 -1.97
CA ALA A 100 -4.27 8.49 -0.89
C ALA A 100 -3.37 9.66 -1.32
N THR A 101 -2.66 9.56 -2.45
CA THR A 101 -1.88 10.66 -3.01
C THR A 101 -2.74 11.87 -3.37
N MET A 102 -4.03 11.65 -3.73
CA MET A 102 -4.98 12.72 -4.08
C MET A 102 -5.38 13.58 -2.88
N THR A 103 -5.29 13.04 -1.67
CA THR A 103 -5.64 13.75 -0.43
C THR A 103 -4.41 14.17 0.37
N SER A 104 -3.21 13.90 -0.14
CA SER A 104 -1.96 14.23 0.55
C SER A 104 -1.61 15.71 0.39
N ALA A 105 -1.22 16.36 1.51
CA ALA A 105 -0.68 17.71 1.51
C ALA A 105 0.85 17.64 1.46
N THR A 106 1.41 17.48 0.27
CA THR A 106 2.86 17.38 0.06
C THR A 106 3.37 18.59 -0.72
N GLY A 107 3.73 19.66 0.00
CA GLY A 107 4.38 20.80 -0.62
C GLY A 107 3.44 21.98 -0.90
N LEU A 108 3.32 22.43 -2.16
CA LEU A 108 2.68 23.68 -2.55
C LEU A 108 1.13 23.62 -2.49
N PHE A 109 0.54 22.46 -2.64
CA PHE A 109 -0.92 22.27 -2.71
C PHE A 109 -1.32 20.89 -2.18
N THR A 110 -2.62 20.69 -1.96
CA THR A 110 -3.19 19.38 -1.62
C THR A 110 -3.55 18.65 -2.91
N GLY A 111 -3.04 17.43 -3.07
CA GLY A 111 -3.28 16.61 -4.26
C GLY A 111 -2.01 15.93 -4.78
N ALA A 112 -2.14 15.19 -5.87
CA ALA A 112 -1.03 14.49 -6.49
C ALA A 112 -0.12 15.47 -7.25
N THR A 113 1.16 15.45 -6.95
CA THR A 113 2.22 16.20 -7.66
C THR A 113 2.68 15.43 -8.91
N TYR A 114 3.49 16.06 -9.75
CA TYR A 114 4.15 15.39 -10.88
C TYR A 114 4.93 14.14 -10.42
N ALA A 115 5.69 14.25 -9.33
CA ALA A 115 6.44 13.12 -8.78
C ALA A 115 5.54 12.00 -8.27
N ASP A 116 4.37 12.32 -7.74
CA ASP A 116 3.39 11.32 -7.32
C ASP A 116 2.86 10.53 -8.52
N VAL A 117 2.45 11.22 -9.58
CA VAL A 117 1.89 10.60 -10.79
C VAL A 117 2.93 9.79 -11.55
N MET A 118 4.15 10.29 -11.70
CA MET A 118 5.20 9.66 -12.51
C MET A 118 6.02 8.60 -11.76
N ALA A 119 6.10 8.67 -10.43
CA ALA A 119 6.94 7.75 -9.66
C ALA A 119 6.18 6.99 -8.58
N ARG A 120 5.45 7.67 -7.69
CA ARG A 120 4.84 7.03 -6.52
C ARG A 120 3.67 6.13 -6.89
N ILE A 121 2.73 6.59 -7.72
CA ILE A 121 1.57 5.79 -8.14
C ILE A 121 2.00 4.51 -8.85
N PRO A 122 2.84 4.55 -9.90
CA PRO A 122 3.37 3.33 -10.51
C PRO A 122 4.16 2.47 -9.52
N GLY A 123 4.88 3.11 -8.60
CA GLY A 123 5.61 2.41 -7.53
C GLY A 123 4.69 1.60 -6.63
N PHE A 124 3.58 2.18 -6.16
CA PHE A 124 2.58 1.49 -5.35
C PHE A 124 1.96 0.30 -6.10
N GLN A 125 1.63 0.48 -7.38
CA GLN A 125 1.07 -0.59 -8.22
C GLN A 125 2.05 -1.77 -8.36
N VAL A 126 3.30 -1.48 -8.73
CA VAL A 126 4.33 -2.51 -8.86
C VAL A 126 4.56 -3.24 -7.54
N MET A 127 4.64 -2.51 -6.43
CA MET A 127 4.82 -3.11 -5.11
C MET A 127 3.63 -3.93 -4.65
N ALA A 128 2.41 -3.53 -5.00
CA ALA A 128 1.20 -4.30 -4.74
C ALA A 128 1.24 -5.67 -5.46
N TYR A 129 1.58 -5.68 -6.75
CA TYR A 129 1.75 -6.93 -7.51
C TYR A 129 2.86 -7.82 -6.95
N ILE A 130 4.01 -7.24 -6.59
CA ILE A 130 5.12 -7.99 -5.97
C ILE A 130 4.66 -8.59 -4.64
N SER A 131 3.94 -7.83 -3.81
CA SER A 131 3.45 -8.33 -2.52
C SER A 131 2.51 -9.52 -2.68
N VAL A 132 1.60 -9.47 -3.65
CA VAL A 132 0.70 -10.59 -3.98
C VAL A 132 1.49 -11.80 -4.49
N ALA A 133 2.48 -11.58 -5.36
CA ALA A 133 3.32 -12.68 -5.86
C ALA A 133 4.11 -13.36 -4.73
N VAL A 134 4.65 -12.57 -3.79
CA VAL A 134 5.34 -13.10 -2.61
C VAL A 134 4.35 -13.82 -1.68
N ALA A 135 3.14 -13.29 -1.49
CA ALA A 135 2.08 -13.97 -0.73
C ALA A 135 1.76 -15.36 -1.32
N ILE A 136 1.61 -15.45 -2.63
CA ILE A 136 1.40 -16.73 -3.33
C ILE A 136 2.61 -17.67 -3.11
N SER A 137 3.84 -17.16 -3.15
CA SER A 137 5.02 -17.97 -2.88
C SER A 137 5.02 -18.59 -1.47
N PHE A 138 4.49 -17.89 -0.47
CA PHE A 138 4.32 -18.43 0.88
C PHE A 138 3.28 -19.55 0.91
N VAL A 139 2.15 -19.39 0.24
CA VAL A 139 1.14 -20.43 0.14
C VAL A 139 1.72 -21.69 -0.54
N VAL A 140 2.42 -21.52 -1.65
CA VAL A 140 3.10 -22.62 -2.36
C VAL A 140 4.13 -23.30 -1.44
N THR A 141 4.90 -22.52 -0.70
CA THR A 141 5.91 -23.03 0.25
C THR A 141 5.28 -23.83 1.39
N ALA A 142 4.07 -23.48 1.82
CA ALA A 142 3.34 -24.23 2.85
C ALA A 142 3.21 -25.71 2.48
N PHE A 143 2.99 -26.02 1.20
CA PHE A 143 2.82 -27.39 0.69
C PHE A 143 4.15 -28.04 0.27
N ILE A 144 5.03 -27.32 -0.45
CA ILE A 144 6.28 -27.85 -0.98
C ILE A 144 7.38 -27.97 0.09
N GLY A 145 7.37 -27.10 1.12
CA GLY A 145 8.35 -27.11 2.20
C GLY A 145 9.67 -26.42 1.91
N ARG A 146 9.76 -25.63 0.84
CA ARG A 146 10.97 -24.91 0.44
C ARG A 146 10.98 -23.45 0.91
N TRP A 147 11.21 -23.20 2.20
CA TRP A 147 11.25 -21.87 2.81
C TRP A 147 12.17 -20.85 2.14
N ARG A 148 13.26 -21.32 1.55
CA ARG A 148 14.26 -20.47 0.91
C ARG A 148 13.64 -19.59 -0.18
N ILE A 149 12.67 -20.11 -0.94
CA ILE A 149 12.03 -19.37 -2.04
C ILE A 149 11.28 -18.17 -1.49
N SER A 150 10.40 -18.36 -0.50
CA SER A 150 9.61 -17.28 0.06
C SER A 150 10.47 -16.28 0.85
N LEU A 151 11.49 -16.73 1.57
CA LEU A 151 12.42 -15.85 2.28
C LEU A 151 13.25 -15.00 1.31
N THR A 152 13.76 -15.57 0.22
CA THR A 152 14.49 -14.80 -0.78
C THR A 152 13.60 -13.84 -1.53
N ALA A 153 12.35 -14.25 -1.85
CA ALA A 153 11.35 -13.36 -2.47
C ALA A 153 11.00 -12.19 -1.55
N THR A 154 10.83 -12.44 -0.23
CA THR A 154 10.59 -11.36 0.74
C THR A 154 11.79 -10.42 0.86
N ALA A 155 13.01 -10.94 0.92
CA ALA A 155 14.19 -10.10 0.97
C ALA A 155 14.32 -9.22 -0.28
N LEU A 156 14.05 -9.79 -1.47
CA LEU A 156 14.05 -9.04 -2.71
C LEU A 156 12.94 -7.98 -2.72
N MET A 157 11.73 -8.31 -2.23
CA MET A 157 10.63 -7.35 -2.08
C MET A 157 11.04 -6.17 -1.20
N VAL A 158 11.72 -6.41 -0.05
CA VAL A 158 12.19 -5.34 0.84
C VAL A 158 13.20 -4.44 0.12
N VAL A 159 14.17 -5.03 -0.59
CA VAL A 159 15.14 -4.24 -1.37
C VAL A 159 14.43 -3.42 -2.45
N THR A 160 13.50 -4.03 -3.19
CA THR A 160 12.73 -3.34 -4.22
C THR A 160 11.89 -2.21 -3.62
N SER A 161 11.30 -2.39 -2.42
CA SER A 161 10.51 -1.35 -1.78
C SER A 161 11.35 -0.10 -1.43
N ILE A 162 12.58 -0.30 -0.96
CA ILE A 162 13.50 0.82 -0.68
C ILE A 162 13.79 1.61 -1.97
N VAL A 163 14.02 0.91 -3.07
CA VAL A 163 14.31 1.56 -4.36
C VAL A 163 13.08 2.27 -4.91
N VAL A 164 11.95 1.58 -4.97
CA VAL A 164 10.72 2.07 -5.63
C VAL A 164 10.02 3.14 -4.80
N SER A 165 9.97 3.00 -3.49
CA SER A 165 9.27 3.95 -2.61
C SER A 165 10.15 5.09 -2.09
N GLY A 166 11.47 4.94 -2.14
CA GLY A 166 12.43 5.92 -1.62
C GLY A 166 13.32 6.51 -2.71
N VAL A 167 14.20 5.69 -3.28
CA VAL A 167 15.26 6.18 -4.17
C VAL A 167 14.69 6.74 -5.48
N TYR A 168 13.76 6.04 -6.11
CA TYR A 168 13.22 6.45 -7.41
C TYR A 168 12.41 7.75 -7.34
N PRO A 169 11.45 7.94 -6.43
CA PRO A 169 10.77 9.22 -6.26
C PRO A 169 11.71 10.37 -5.90
N TRP A 170 12.74 10.10 -5.08
CA TRP A 170 13.76 11.09 -4.74
C TRP A 170 14.57 11.53 -5.97
N ILE A 171 14.97 10.59 -6.84
CA ILE A 171 15.67 10.90 -8.09
C ILE A 171 14.77 11.77 -8.99
N VAL A 172 13.51 11.39 -9.19
CA VAL A 172 12.56 12.15 -10.00
C VAL A 172 12.38 13.57 -9.44
N GLN A 173 12.17 13.69 -8.13
CA GLN A 173 12.01 15.00 -7.49
C GLN A 173 13.26 15.88 -7.63
N THR A 174 14.45 15.31 -7.37
CA THR A 174 15.69 16.10 -7.33
C THR A 174 16.20 16.48 -8.70
N PHE A 175 16.13 15.57 -9.67
CA PHE A 175 16.79 15.76 -10.98
C PHE A 175 15.82 16.15 -12.10
N GLN A 176 14.54 15.85 -11.98
CA GLN A 176 13.54 16.20 -13.00
C GLN A 176 12.66 17.36 -12.57
N VAL A 177 12.06 17.26 -11.37
CA VAL A 177 11.08 18.25 -10.90
C VAL A 177 11.78 19.54 -10.45
N ALA A 178 12.73 19.47 -9.52
CA ALA A 178 13.36 20.66 -8.94
C ALA A 178 13.96 21.64 -9.96
N PRO A 179 14.62 21.20 -11.06
CA PRO A 179 15.13 22.13 -12.07
C PRO A 179 14.04 22.78 -12.95
N ASN A 180 12.87 22.13 -13.10
CA ASN A 180 11.79 22.52 -14.01
C ASN A 180 10.42 22.59 -13.29
N GLU A 181 10.42 22.90 -12.01
CA GLU A 181 9.24 22.83 -11.13
C GLU A 181 8.04 23.57 -11.72
N ARG A 182 8.23 24.81 -12.16
CA ARG A 182 7.13 25.62 -12.73
C ARG A 182 6.46 24.98 -13.94
N THR A 183 7.24 24.34 -14.81
CA THR A 183 6.71 23.76 -16.06
C THR A 183 6.04 22.41 -15.79
N LEU A 184 6.61 21.59 -14.89
CA LEU A 184 6.13 20.25 -14.63
C LEU A 184 4.96 20.23 -13.64
N GLU A 185 4.94 21.13 -12.66
CA GLU A 185 3.87 21.19 -11.65
C GLU A 185 2.70 22.08 -12.08
N SER A 186 2.86 22.99 -13.07
CA SER A 186 1.78 23.87 -13.54
C SER A 186 0.47 23.13 -13.84
N PRO A 187 0.45 22.01 -14.61
CA PRO A 187 -0.79 21.32 -14.92
C PRO A 187 -1.51 20.74 -13.67
N TYR A 188 -0.74 20.40 -12.64
CA TYR A 188 -1.28 19.87 -11.37
C TYR A 188 -1.79 20.99 -10.45
N ILE A 189 -1.11 22.13 -10.46
CA ILE A 189 -1.55 23.35 -9.77
C ILE A 189 -2.84 23.86 -10.40
N ASP A 190 -2.94 23.93 -11.72
CA ASP A 190 -4.11 24.38 -12.46
C ASP A 190 -5.34 23.50 -12.13
N ARG A 191 -5.18 22.17 -12.10
CA ARG A 191 -6.24 21.24 -11.66
C ARG A 191 -6.71 21.49 -10.22
N ASN A 192 -5.77 21.82 -9.32
CA ASN A 192 -6.10 22.13 -7.93
C ASN A 192 -6.86 23.45 -7.82
N ILE A 193 -6.48 24.46 -8.62
CA ILE A 193 -7.19 25.75 -8.70
C ILE A 193 -8.61 25.52 -9.23
N GLU A 194 -8.78 24.81 -10.33
CA GLU A 194 -10.09 24.48 -10.91
C GLU A 194 -10.99 23.77 -9.90
N ALA A 195 -10.48 22.73 -9.24
CA ALA A 195 -11.21 22.00 -8.22
C ALA A 195 -11.59 22.90 -7.03
N THR A 196 -10.73 23.84 -6.64
CA THR A 196 -11.01 24.80 -5.57
C THR A 196 -12.08 25.79 -5.98
N LEU A 197 -11.99 26.34 -7.20
CA LEU A 197 -13.02 27.25 -7.74
C LEU A 197 -14.38 26.57 -7.82
N ALA A 198 -14.43 25.33 -8.32
CA ALA A 198 -15.65 24.53 -8.37
C ALA A 198 -16.24 24.30 -6.97
N ALA A 199 -15.41 23.91 -6.00
CA ALA A 199 -15.84 23.65 -4.62
C ALA A 199 -16.45 24.88 -3.92
N TYR A 200 -15.99 26.07 -4.28
CA TYR A 200 -16.53 27.33 -3.75
C TYR A 200 -17.60 27.98 -4.64
N GLY A 201 -17.97 27.35 -5.77
CA GLY A 201 -18.97 27.90 -6.71
C GLY A 201 -18.50 29.17 -7.40
N LEU A 202 -17.19 29.32 -7.64
CA LEU A 202 -16.57 30.49 -8.23
C LEU A 202 -16.24 30.31 -9.74
N ASP A 203 -16.71 29.24 -10.35
CA ASP A 203 -16.41 28.85 -11.75
C ASP A 203 -16.90 29.87 -12.79
N GLY A 204 -17.74 30.83 -12.40
CA GLY A 204 -18.31 31.87 -13.27
C GLY A 204 -17.75 33.29 -13.03
N ILE A 205 -16.71 33.43 -12.25
CA ILE A 205 -16.09 34.73 -11.97
C ILE A 205 -14.82 34.86 -12.85
N GLU A 206 -14.95 35.61 -13.97
CA GLU A 206 -13.81 36.05 -14.81
C GLU A 206 -13.10 37.24 -14.18
#